data_922a948d89726f3cf2640a6dff6fafcb
#
_entry.id   922a948d89726f3cf2640a6dff6fafcb
#
_cell.length_a   1.000
_cell.length_b   1.000
_cell.length_c   1.000
_cell.angle_alpha   90.00
_cell.angle_beta   90.00
_cell.angle_gamma   90.00
#
_symmetry.space_group_name_H-M   'P 1'
#
loop_
_entity.id
_entity.type
_entity.pdbx_description
1 polymer ?
#
loop_
_entity_poly.entity_id
_entity_poly.type
_entity_poly.pdbx_seq_one_letter_code
_entity_poly.pdbx_strand_id
1 'polypeptide(L)'
;EETAALVRAEGRRACVLAGELSDRDAGDLIGRSETALGPVTLLVNNASLFLEDRLETFDAADLDAHMAINVRAPAVLARAMAARLPADRAGLIVNILDQRVWRPNPQFFGYSLSKAALWHATRTMAQALAPRIRVNAIGPGPTYASVHQAPGEFEQEAAGTPLGLAVSPEDVAGALRYLIDARAVTGQMIAVDSGQHLAWRTPDVIHP
;
A
#
# COMPACT_ATOMS: atom_id res chain seq x y z
N GLU A 1 4.65 19.09 -2.08
CA GLU A 1 5.69 19.92 -2.72
C GLU A 1 7.12 19.48 -2.30
N GLU A 2 7.36 19.15 -1.03
CA GLU A 2 8.67 18.72 -0.52
C GLU A 2 9.22 17.51 -1.29
N THR A 3 8.45 16.43 -1.42
CA THR A 3 8.84 15.24 -2.20
C THR A 3 9.19 15.58 -3.65
N ALA A 4 8.41 16.47 -4.27
CA ALA A 4 8.68 16.88 -5.64
C ALA A 4 9.99 17.70 -5.76
N ALA A 5 10.31 18.49 -4.73
CA ALA A 5 11.58 19.20 -4.67
C ALA A 5 12.77 18.24 -4.57
N LEU A 6 12.67 17.20 -3.73
CA LEU A 6 13.69 16.15 -3.63
C LEU A 6 13.91 15.43 -4.97
N VAL A 7 12.83 15.05 -5.67
CA VAL A 7 12.93 14.40 -6.99
C VAL A 7 13.61 15.32 -8.02
N ARG A 8 13.30 16.61 -7.98
CA ARG A 8 13.95 17.60 -8.90
C ARG A 8 15.43 17.80 -8.58
N ALA A 9 15.80 17.75 -7.28
CA ALA A 9 17.21 17.82 -6.87
C ALA A 9 18.04 16.66 -7.41
N GLU A 10 17.42 15.49 -7.61
CA GLU A 10 18.03 14.33 -8.29
C GLU A 10 18.02 14.44 -9.83
N GLY A 11 17.76 15.62 -10.38
CA GLY A 11 17.75 15.87 -11.84
C GLY A 11 16.58 15.22 -12.57
N ARG A 12 15.49 14.86 -11.87
CA ARG A 12 14.31 14.23 -12.46
C ARG A 12 13.14 15.22 -12.54
N ARG A 13 12.25 15.00 -13.51
CA ARG A 13 11.01 15.78 -13.60
C ARG A 13 10.04 15.32 -12.53
N ALA A 14 9.32 16.25 -11.92
CA ALA A 14 8.23 15.98 -11.00
C ALA A 14 7.11 16.98 -11.17
N CYS A 15 5.86 16.53 -11.10
CA CYS A 15 4.67 17.36 -10.98
C CYS A 15 3.86 16.94 -9.77
N VAL A 16 3.15 17.89 -9.17
CA VAL A 16 2.19 17.66 -8.11
C VAL A 16 0.80 17.91 -8.66
N LEU A 17 -0.07 16.91 -8.53
CA LEU A 17 -1.45 16.99 -8.98
C LEU A 17 -2.36 16.87 -7.77
N ALA A 18 -3.11 17.93 -7.48
CA ALA A 18 -4.16 17.87 -6.48
C ALA A 18 -5.33 17.01 -6.99
N GLY A 19 -5.88 16.17 -6.13
CA GLY A 19 -7.04 15.34 -6.42
C GLY A 19 -7.55 14.67 -5.15
N GLU A 20 -8.85 14.46 -5.07
CA GLU A 20 -9.49 13.75 -3.97
C GLU A 20 -9.66 12.27 -4.37
N LEU A 21 -9.02 11.37 -3.62
CA LEU A 21 -9.07 9.93 -3.93
C LEU A 21 -10.40 9.27 -3.57
N SER A 22 -11.19 9.90 -2.71
CA SER A 22 -12.55 9.45 -2.43
C SER A 22 -13.53 9.75 -3.57
N ASP A 23 -13.15 10.59 -4.54
CA ASP A 23 -13.97 10.87 -5.71
C ASP A 23 -14.04 9.68 -6.66
N ARG A 24 -15.20 9.55 -7.33
CA ARG A 24 -15.41 8.51 -8.34
C ARG A 24 -14.53 8.68 -9.57
N ASP A 25 -14.11 9.91 -9.84
CA ASP A 25 -13.31 10.33 -10.99
C ASP A 25 -11.79 10.39 -10.70
N ALA A 26 -11.34 9.83 -9.57
CA ALA A 26 -9.92 9.75 -9.22
C ALA A 26 -9.04 9.19 -10.35
N GLY A 27 -9.60 8.40 -11.26
CA GLY A 27 -8.91 7.89 -12.47
C GLY A 27 -8.38 8.98 -13.41
N ASP A 28 -8.94 10.19 -13.38
CA ASP A 28 -8.46 11.33 -14.18
C ASP A 28 -7.04 11.75 -13.82
N LEU A 29 -6.59 11.43 -12.60
CA LEU A 29 -5.21 11.67 -12.18
C LEU A 29 -4.19 11.00 -13.10
N ILE A 30 -4.51 9.83 -13.66
CA ILE A 30 -3.63 9.13 -14.62
C ILE A 30 -3.49 9.94 -15.91
N GLY A 31 -4.59 10.42 -16.48
CA GLY A 31 -4.56 11.26 -17.70
C GLY A 31 -3.84 12.59 -17.50
N ARG A 32 -4.04 13.22 -16.34
CA ARG A 32 -3.35 14.47 -15.97
C ARG A 32 -1.84 14.24 -15.78
N SER A 33 -1.45 13.10 -15.15
CA SER A 33 -0.05 12.70 -15.00
C SER A 33 0.60 12.45 -16.36
N GLU A 34 -0.11 11.76 -17.24
CA GLU A 34 0.35 11.49 -18.62
C GLU A 34 0.58 12.78 -19.41
N THR A 35 -0.32 13.75 -19.30
CA THR A 35 -0.18 15.07 -19.93
C THR A 35 1.07 15.80 -19.42
N ALA A 36 1.37 15.70 -18.13
CA ALA A 36 2.49 16.42 -17.51
C ALA A 36 3.85 15.75 -17.75
N LEU A 37 3.92 14.42 -17.69
CA LEU A 37 5.20 13.69 -17.64
C LEU A 37 5.35 12.58 -18.69
N GLY A 38 4.29 12.24 -19.42
CA GLY A 38 4.24 11.13 -20.36
C GLY A 38 3.60 9.87 -19.76
N PRO A 39 3.55 8.74 -20.51
CA PRO A 39 2.82 7.54 -20.12
C PRO A 39 3.19 7.01 -18.74
N VAL A 40 2.18 6.69 -17.94
CA VAL A 40 2.34 6.08 -16.61
C VAL A 40 2.61 4.58 -16.78
N THR A 41 3.82 4.14 -16.45
CA THR A 41 4.23 2.73 -16.51
C THR A 41 4.39 2.09 -15.13
N LEU A 42 4.46 2.90 -14.07
CA LEU A 42 4.46 2.48 -12.67
C LEU A 42 3.40 3.26 -11.90
N LEU A 43 2.51 2.56 -11.21
CA LEU A 43 1.54 3.13 -10.28
C LEU A 43 1.80 2.57 -8.89
N VAL A 44 2.05 3.44 -7.92
CA VAL A 44 2.16 3.05 -6.50
C VAL A 44 0.96 3.63 -5.74
N ASN A 45 0.05 2.77 -5.32
CA ASN A 45 -1.07 3.13 -4.47
C ASN A 45 -0.62 3.16 -3.01
N ASN A 46 -0.09 4.30 -2.57
CA ASN A 46 0.45 4.48 -1.22
C ASN A 46 -0.52 5.21 -0.28
N ALA A 47 -1.33 6.12 -0.80
CA ALA A 47 -2.29 6.86 0.02
C ALA A 47 -3.26 5.92 0.73
N SER A 48 -3.54 6.19 2.00
CA SER A 48 -4.39 5.35 2.84
C SER A 48 -5.11 6.19 3.88
N LEU A 49 -6.35 5.82 4.17
CA LEU A 49 -7.06 6.29 5.35
C LEU A 49 -6.81 5.27 6.48
N PHE A 50 -6.57 5.77 7.70
CA PHE A 50 -6.30 4.98 8.90
C PHE A 50 -6.98 5.64 10.09
N LEU A 51 -8.21 5.21 10.42
CA LEU A 51 -9.00 5.69 11.55
C LEU A 51 -9.08 4.60 12.61
N GLU A 52 -9.09 5.00 13.86
CA GLU A 52 -9.23 4.08 14.98
C GLU A 52 -10.68 3.67 15.15
N ASP A 53 -10.94 2.37 15.08
CA ASP A 53 -12.25 1.76 15.31
C ASP A 53 -12.12 0.32 15.82
N ARG A 54 -13.25 -0.23 16.25
CA ARG A 54 -13.44 -1.64 16.59
C ARG A 54 -14.80 -2.09 16.07
N LEU A 55 -15.03 -3.39 15.98
CA LEU A 55 -16.32 -3.93 15.53
C LEU A 55 -17.51 -3.33 16.28
N GLU A 56 -17.35 -3.08 17.59
CA GLU A 56 -18.41 -2.57 18.47
C GLU A 56 -18.64 -1.06 18.32
N THR A 57 -17.69 -0.31 17.75
CA THR A 57 -17.70 1.16 17.74
C THR A 57 -17.52 1.79 16.38
N PHE A 58 -17.31 0.99 15.31
CA PHE A 58 -17.09 1.56 13.99
C PHE A 58 -18.33 2.35 13.49
N ASP A 59 -18.08 3.44 12.79
CA ASP A 59 -19.11 4.18 12.05
C ASP A 59 -19.19 3.66 10.61
N ALA A 60 -20.40 3.51 10.08
CA ALA A 60 -20.59 3.08 8.69
C ALA A 60 -20.00 4.07 7.67
N ALA A 61 -20.03 5.38 7.98
CA ALA A 61 -19.44 6.40 7.12
C ALA A 61 -17.90 6.30 7.08
N ASP A 62 -17.27 5.96 8.22
CA ASP A 62 -15.82 5.73 8.28
C ASP A 62 -15.43 4.47 7.51
N LEU A 63 -16.25 3.42 7.59
CA LEU A 63 -16.05 2.21 6.78
C LEU A 63 -16.16 2.52 5.29
N ASP A 64 -17.18 3.29 4.87
CA ASP A 64 -17.35 3.73 3.48
C ASP A 64 -16.15 4.57 3.01
N ALA A 65 -15.61 5.45 3.86
CA ALA A 65 -14.43 6.24 3.57
C ALA A 65 -13.17 5.35 3.41
N HIS A 66 -12.95 4.38 4.30
CA HIS A 66 -11.89 3.38 4.13
C HIS A 66 -12.01 2.64 2.80
N MET A 67 -13.20 2.16 2.46
CA MET A 67 -13.43 1.46 1.19
C MET A 67 -13.25 2.37 -0.02
N ALA A 68 -13.63 3.64 0.06
CA ALA A 68 -13.45 4.60 -1.01
C ALA A 68 -11.97 4.85 -1.32
N ILE A 69 -11.17 5.14 -0.28
CA ILE A 69 -9.77 5.56 -0.42
C ILE A 69 -8.86 4.34 -0.58
N ASN A 70 -9.02 3.31 0.28
CA ASN A 70 -8.07 2.20 0.32
C ASN A 70 -8.35 1.12 -0.73
N VAL A 71 -9.56 1.06 -1.31
CA VAL A 71 -9.96 -0.01 -2.26
C VAL A 71 -10.40 0.54 -3.61
N ARG A 72 -11.44 1.40 -3.61
CA ARG A 72 -12.00 1.92 -4.86
C ARG A 72 -11.01 2.76 -5.63
N ALA A 73 -10.30 3.68 -4.98
CA ALA A 73 -9.33 4.53 -5.64
C ALA A 73 -8.21 3.72 -6.34
N PRO A 74 -7.52 2.76 -5.67
CA PRO A 74 -6.57 1.87 -6.34
C PRO A 74 -7.14 1.14 -7.56
N ALA A 75 -8.37 0.64 -7.47
CA ALA A 75 -9.01 -0.06 -8.58
C ALA A 75 -9.33 0.86 -9.76
N VAL A 76 -9.83 2.08 -9.49
CA VAL A 76 -10.13 3.10 -10.52
C VAL A 76 -8.85 3.58 -11.20
N LEU A 77 -7.79 3.86 -10.43
CA LEU A 77 -6.48 4.24 -10.95
C LEU A 77 -5.85 3.13 -11.80
N ALA A 78 -5.93 1.87 -11.34
CA ALA A 78 -5.44 0.71 -12.07
C ALA A 78 -6.16 0.55 -13.42
N ARG A 79 -7.49 0.68 -13.44
CA ARG A 79 -8.30 0.66 -14.67
C ARG A 79 -7.90 1.78 -15.62
N ALA A 80 -7.74 3.01 -15.10
CA ALA A 80 -7.36 4.17 -15.91
C ALA A 80 -5.96 4.00 -16.52
N MET A 81 -4.99 3.49 -15.73
CA MET A 81 -3.65 3.17 -16.22
C MET A 81 -3.69 2.09 -17.30
N ALA A 82 -4.43 1.00 -17.08
CA ALA A 82 -4.53 -0.10 -18.04
C ALA A 82 -5.12 0.33 -19.39
N ALA A 83 -6.11 1.23 -19.37
CA ALA A 83 -6.74 1.75 -20.57
C ALA A 83 -5.82 2.70 -21.37
N ARG A 84 -4.87 3.37 -20.70
CA ARG A 84 -3.99 4.38 -21.30
C ARG A 84 -2.58 3.88 -21.59
N LEU A 85 -2.17 2.74 -21.01
CA LEU A 85 -0.82 2.21 -21.22
C LEU A 85 -0.59 1.91 -22.70
N PRO A 86 0.43 2.50 -23.36
CA PRO A 86 0.74 2.23 -24.77
C PRO A 86 0.93 0.74 -25.04
N ALA A 87 0.56 0.29 -26.25
CA ALA A 87 0.56 -1.13 -26.60
C ALA A 87 1.97 -1.77 -26.57
N ASP A 88 3.01 -0.98 -26.79
CA ASP A 88 4.42 -1.37 -26.77
C ASP A 88 5.06 -1.30 -25.38
N ARG A 89 4.30 -0.93 -24.34
CA ARG A 89 4.80 -0.79 -22.98
C ARG A 89 4.23 -1.84 -22.05
N ALA A 90 5.08 -2.28 -21.11
CA ALA A 90 4.66 -3.05 -19.94
C ALA A 90 4.49 -2.12 -18.73
N GLY A 91 3.60 -2.49 -17.82
CA GLY A 91 3.30 -1.74 -16.61
C GLY A 91 3.50 -2.53 -15.32
N LEU A 92 3.60 -1.80 -14.22
CA LEU A 92 3.61 -2.33 -12.87
C LEU A 92 2.69 -1.50 -11.98
N ILE A 93 1.86 -2.17 -11.21
CA ILE A 93 1.07 -1.57 -10.12
C ILE A 93 1.56 -2.19 -8.82
N VAL A 94 1.84 -1.35 -7.82
CA VAL A 94 2.19 -1.78 -6.47
C VAL A 94 1.24 -1.15 -5.46
N ASN A 95 0.53 -1.97 -4.71
CA ASN A 95 -0.37 -1.55 -3.66
C ASN A 95 0.36 -1.61 -2.31
N ILE A 96 0.38 -0.51 -1.55
CA ILE A 96 0.88 -0.53 -0.18
C ILE A 96 -0.25 -1.04 0.71
N LEU A 97 -0.07 -2.26 1.20
CA LEU A 97 -0.97 -2.96 2.11
C LEU A 97 -0.56 -2.73 3.57
N ASP A 98 -0.70 -3.77 4.34
CA ASP A 98 -0.28 -3.90 5.73
C ASP A 98 -0.05 -5.39 6.01
N GLN A 99 0.88 -5.73 6.89
CA GLN A 99 1.11 -7.11 7.31
C GLN A 99 -0.14 -7.75 7.94
N ARG A 100 -1.07 -6.92 8.48
CA ARG A 100 -2.35 -7.36 9.07
C ARG A 100 -3.24 -8.18 8.12
N VAL A 101 -3.03 -8.10 6.80
CA VAL A 101 -3.77 -8.96 5.85
C VAL A 101 -3.42 -10.44 6.01
N TRP A 102 -2.27 -10.76 6.60
CA TRP A 102 -1.85 -12.12 6.95
C TRP A 102 -2.02 -12.43 8.43
N ARG A 103 -1.94 -11.40 9.31
CA ARG A 103 -2.10 -11.54 10.74
C ARG A 103 -3.11 -10.52 11.26
N PRO A 104 -4.42 -10.76 11.07
CA PRO A 104 -5.47 -9.85 11.53
C PRO A 104 -5.47 -9.76 13.06
N ASN A 105 -5.89 -8.60 13.56
CA ASN A 105 -6.19 -8.35 14.96
C ASN A 105 -7.51 -7.54 15.06
N PRO A 106 -8.14 -7.44 16.24
CA PRO A 106 -9.45 -6.80 16.38
C PRO A 106 -9.42 -5.27 16.38
N GLN A 107 -8.25 -4.64 16.33
CA GLN A 107 -8.10 -3.18 16.29
C GLN A 107 -8.14 -2.68 14.85
N PHE A 108 -8.61 -1.43 14.66
CA PHE A 108 -8.69 -0.80 13.34
C PHE A 108 -9.48 -1.66 12.36
N PHE A 109 -10.71 -1.98 12.75
CA PHE A 109 -11.56 -2.95 12.04
C PHE A 109 -11.82 -2.54 10.59
N GLY A 110 -12.30 -1.31 10.35
CA GLY A 110 -12.60 -0.80 9.00
C GLY A 110 -11.35 -0.70 8.12
N TYR A 111 -10.24 -0.23 8.69
CA TYR A 111 -8.96 -0.21 8.00
C TYR A 111 -8.50 -1.63 7.62
N SER A 112 -8.47 -2.56 8.57
CA SER A 112 -8.03 -3.94 8.34
C SER A 112 -8.87 -4.64 7.28
N LEU A 113 -10.19 -4.43 7.31
CA LEU A 113 -11.11 -4.93 6.29
C LEU A 113 -10.80 -4.38 4.91
N SER A 114 -10.53 -3.06 4.81
CA SER A 114 -10.19 -2.42 3.54
C SER A 114 -8.86 -2.91 2.96
N LYS A 115 -7.84 -3.12 3.81
CA LYS A 115 -6.55 -3.67 3.36
C LYS A 115 -6.67 -5.14 2.92
N ALA A 116 -7.48 -5.95 3.61
CA ALA A 116 -7.78 -7.32 3.18
C ALA A 116 -8.51 -7.34 1.81
N ALA A 117 -9.46 -6.43 1.60
CA ALA A 117 -10.13 -6.26 0.31
C ALA A 117 -9.15 -5.84 -0.80
N LEU A 118 -8.24 -4.90 -0.52
CA LEU A 118 -7.21 -4.49 -1.49
C LEU A 118 -6.20 -5.63 -1.77
N TRP A 119 -5.90 -6.47 -0.78
CA TRP A 119 -5.09 -7.68 -1.00
C TRP A 119 -5.77 -8.64 -1.98
N HIS A 120 -7.05 -8.90 -1.78
CA HIS A 120 -7.82 -9.72 -2.72
C HIS A 120 -7.84 -9.07 -4.12
N ALA A 121 -8.12 -7.76 -4.19
CA ALA A 121 -8.13 -6.99 -5.44
C ALA A 121 -6.76 -7.02 -6.15
N THR A 122 -5.64 -6.99 -5.42
CA THR A 122 -4.29 -7.11 -5.98
C THR A 122 -4.14 -8.39 -6.81
N ARG A 123 -4.60 -9.50 -6.28
CA ARG A 123 -4.51 -10.81 -6.95
C ARG A 123 -5.43 -10.89 -8.19
N THR A 124 -6.65 -10.41 -8.07
CA THR A 124 -7.60 -10.42 -9.20
C THR A 124 -7.20 -9.43 -10.30
N MET A 125 -6.67 -8.25 -9.93
CA MET A 125 -6.09 -7.32 -10.90
C MET A 125 -4.86 -7.92 -11.61
N ALA A 126 -4.01 -8.66 -10.90
CA ALA A 126 -2.87 -9.36 -11.51
C ALA A 126 -3.31 -10.36 -12.57
N GLN A 127 -4.40 -11.10 -12.33
CA GLN A 127 -4.99 -12.01 -13.30
C GLN A 127 -5.59 -11.27 -14.50
N ALA A 128 -6.34 -10.20 -14.25
CA ALA A 128 -7.07 -9.47 -15.27
C ALA A 128 -6.16 -8.65 -16.21
N LEU A 129 -5.02 -8.14 -15.70
CA LEU A 129 -4.16 -7.22 -16.42
C LEU A 129 -2.94 -7.91 -17.06
N ALA A 130 -2.71 -9.19 -16.77
CA ALA A 130 -1.69 -9.98 -17.43
C ALA A 130 -2.00 -10.13 -18.94
N PRO A 131 -0.97 -10.24 -19.80
CA PRO A 131 0.46 -10.21 -19.49
C PRO A 131 1.07 -8.80 -19.47
N ARG A 132 0.29 -7.76 -19.74
CA ARG A 132 0.81 -6.41 -19.98
C ARG A 132 1.18 -5.66 -18.70
N ILE A 133 0.45 -5.86 -17.62
CA ILE A 133 0.66 -5.16 -16.35
C ILE A 133 0.77 -6.20 -15.24
N ARG A 134 1.88 -6.14 -14.50
CA ARG A 134 2.04 -6.88 -13.25
C ARG A 134 1.41 -6.09 -12.11
N VAL A 135 0.78 -6.77 -11.17
CA VAL A 135 0.21 -6.14 -9.98
C VAL A 135 0.72 -6.89 -8.76
N ASN A 136 1.39 -6.18 -7.87
CA ASN A 136 1.94 -6.71 -6.63
C ASN A 136 1.63 -5.78 -5.46
N ALA A 137 2.05 -6.18 -4.28
CA ALA A 137 1.88 -5.41 -3.07
C ALA A 137 3.12 -5.45 -2.17
N ILE A 138 3.22 -4.46 -1.30
CA ILE A 138 4.14 -4.44 -0.18
C ILE A 138 3.30 -4.31 1.09
N GLY A 139 3.58 -5.12 2.10
CA GLY A 139 2.94 -5.10 3.41
C GLY A 139 3.94 -4.65 4.47
N PRO A 140 4.04 -3.34 4.77
CA PRO A 140 4.91 -2.85 5.82
C PRO A 140 4.44 -3.29 7.21
N GLY A 141 5.39 -3.39 8.14
CA GLY A 141 5.18 -3.41 9.58
C GLY A 141 5.34 -2.02 10.21
N PRO A 142 5.78 -1.94 11.47
CA PRO A 142 5.92 -0.68 12.21
C PRO A 142 7.00 0.20 11.56
N THR A 143 6.58 1.23 10.80
CA THR A 143 7.49 2.11 10.04
C THR A 143 7.60 3.50 10.67
N TYR A 144 6.48 4.06 11.11
CA TYR A 144 6.40 5.33 11.83
C TYR A 144 5.44 5.20 13.01
N ALA A 145 5.72 5.96 14.06
CA ALA A 145 4.76 6.09 15.16
C ALA A 145 3.43 6.64 14.62
N SER A 146 2.34 5.98 14.97
CA SER A 146 1.00 6.43 14.64
C SER A 146 0.55 7.54 15.58
N VAL A 147 -0.32 8.43 15.11
CA VAL A 147 -0.99 9.43 15.95
C VAL A 147 -1.89 8.81 17.05
N HIS A 148 -2.21 7.53 16.90
CA HIS A 148 -3.01 6.76 17.85
C HIS A 148 -2.17 6.05 18.92
N GLN A 149 -0.83 6.12 18.84
CA GLN A 149 0.09 5.49 19.79
C GLN A 149 0.52 6.45 20.90
N ALA A 150 0.55 5.97 22.13
CA ALA A 150 1.15 6.68 23.24
C ALA A 150 2.70 6.68 23.12
N PRO A 151 3.38 7.61 23.82
CA PRO A 151 4.85 7.63 23.84
C PRO A 151 5.43 6.28 24.30
N GLY A 152 6.37 5.74 23.52
CA GLY A 152 7.04 4.46 23.78
C GLY A 152 6.32 3.21 23.24
N GLU A 153 5.06 3.32 22.78
CA GLU A 153 4.34 2.16 22.21
C GLU A 153 4.91 1.73 20.86
N PHE A 154 5.37 2.67 20.04
CA PHE A 154 6.02 2.34 18.76
C PHE A 154 7.31 1.55 18.97
N GLU A 155 8.16 1.98 19.91
CA GLU A 155 9.39 1.29 20.27
C GLU A 155 9.12 -0.11 20.81
N GLN A 156 8.06 -0.26 21.62
CA GLN A 156 7.63 -1.57 22.14
C GLN A 156 7.13 -2.47 21.02
N GLU A 157 6.34 -1.93 20.09
CA GLU A 157 5.86 -2.69 18.92
C GLU A 157 7.05 -3.17 18.07
N ALA A 158 7.99 -2.28 17.75
CA ALA A 158 9.18 -2.60 16.98
C ALA A 158 10.04 -3.66 17.66
N ALA A 159 10.30 -3.50 18.94
CA ALA A 159 11.07 -4.47 19.74
C ALA A 159 10.36 -5.83 19.89
N GLY A 160 9.04 -5.86 19.80
CA GLY A 160 8.21 -7.06 19.86
C GLY A 160 8.18 -7.86 18.55
N THR A 161 8.73 -7.35 17.46
CA THR A 161 8.84 -8.09 16.21
C THR A 161 9.93 -9.19 16.30
N PRO A 162 9.86 -10.27 15.50
CA PRO A 162 10.90 -11.30 15.50
C PRO A 162 12.33 -10.81 15.25
N LEU A 163 12.51 -9.76 14.45
CA LEU A 163 13.82 -9.15 14.23
C LEU A 163 14.18 -8.08 15.26
N GLY A 164 13.23 -7.63 16.09
CA GLY A 164 13.44 -6.65 17.16
C GLY A 164 13.71 -5.23 16.67
N LEU A 165 13.26 -4.86 15.47
CA LEU A 165 13.53 -3.54 14.89
C LEU A 165 12.32 -2.99 14.12
N ALA A 166 12.24 -1.66 14.05
CA ALA A 166 11.29 -0.97 13.18
C ALA A 166 11.71 -1.13 11.71
N VAL A 167 10.73 -1.03 10.83
CA VAL A 167 10.96 -0.96 9.38
C VAL A 167 11.29 0.47 8.99
N SER A 168 12.29 0.66 8.14
CA SER A 168 12.57 1.99 7.58
C SER A 168 11.82 2.22 6.27
N PRO A 169 11.57 3.48 5.88
CA PRO A 169 11.06 3.80 4.54
C PRO A 169 11.97 3.27 3.43
N GLU A 170 13.27 3.22 3.67
CA GLU A 170 14.28 2.70 2.75
C GLU A 170 14.12 1.20 2.51
N ASP A 171 13.71 0.43 3.51
CA ASP A 171 13.40 -1.00 3.38
C ASP A 171 12.18 -1.21 2.48
N VAL A 172 11.14 -0.40 2.66
CA VAL A 172 9.94 -0.41 1.81
C VAL A 172 10.30 -0.03 0.37
N ALA A 173 11.12 1.02 0.18
CA ALA A 173 11.62 1.42 -1.13
C ALA A 173 12.51 0.34 -1.76
N GLY A 174 13.26 -0.40 -0.96
CA GLY A 174 14.05 -1.57 -1.39
C GLY A 174 13.17 -2.66 -2.00
N ALA A 175 12.06 -2.99 -1.33
CA ALA A 175 11.08 -3.95 -1.85
C ALA A 175 10.42 -3.44 -3.15
N LEU A 176 10.11 -2.14 -3.25
CA LEU A 176 9.60 -1.56 -4.48
C LEU A 176 10.60 -1.71 -5.64
N ARG A 177 11.89 -1.40 -5.42
CA ARG A 177 12.95 -1.59 -6.43
C ARG A 177 13.04 -3.04 -6.88
N TYR A 178 13.00 -4.00 -5.94
CA TYR A 178 12.96 -5.41 -6.31
C TYR A 178 11.76 -5.74 -7.22
N LEU A 179 10.55 -5.28 -6.88
CA LEU A 179 9.36 -5.52 -7.68
C LEU A 179 9.42 -4.89 -9.07
N ILE A 180 10.11 -3.75 -9.24
CA ILE A 180 10.35 -3.13 -10.54
C ILE A 180 11.12 -4.09 -11.45
N ASP A 181 12.20 -4.70 -10.94
CA ASP A 181 13.09 -5.56 -11.71
C ASP A 181 12.60 -7.01 -11.85
N ALA A 182 11.75 -7.47 -10.93
CA ALA A 182 11.28 -8.86 -10.84
C ALA A 182 10.19 -9.18 -11.89
N ARG A 183 10.57 -9.36 -13.16
CA ARG A 183 9.66 -9.51 -14.30
C ARG A 183 8.69 -10.69 -14.21
N ALA A 184 9.05 -11.74 -13.49
CA ALA A 184 8.23 -12.95 -13.33
C ALA A 184 7.35 -12.93 -12.08
N VAL A 185 7.31 -11.82 -11.33
CA VAL A 185 6.54 -11.69 -10.08
C VAL A 185 5.28 -10.87 -10.32
N THR A 186 4.12 -11.47 -10.10
CA THR A 186 2.81 -10.82 -10.11
C THR A 186 1.85 -11.49 -9.14
N GLY A 187 0.89 -10.76 -8.59
CA GLY A 187 -0.10 -11.24 -7.62
C GLY A 187 0.49 -11.55 -6.23
N GLN A 188 1.69 -11.05 -5.92
CA GLN A 188 2.39 -11.31 -4.66
C GLN A 188 2.38 -10.10 -3.74
N MET A 189 2.47 -10.35 -2.42
CA MET A 189 2.81 -9.36 -1.42
C MET A 189 4.17 -9.70 -0.81
N ILE A 190 5.04 -8.70 -0.72
CA ILE A 190 6.28 -8.78 0.06
C ILE A 190 5.99 -8.15 1.42
N ALA A 191 6.07 -8.94 2.49
CA ALA A 191 6.03 -8.41 3.84
C ALA A 191 7.39 -7.78 4.17
N VAL A 192 7.39 -6.50 4.51
CA VAL A 192 8.53 -5.74 5.00
C VAL A 192 8.16 -5.30 6.41
N ASP A 193 8.20 -6.23 7.36
CA ASP A 193 7.54 -6.07 8.66
C ASP A 193 8.37 -6.61 9.84
N SER A 194 9.66 -6.80 9.63
CA SER A 194 10.56 -7.38 10.64
C SER A 194 10.07 -8.73 11.19
N GLY A 195 9.28 -9.45 10.38
CA GLY A 195 8.67 -10.73 10.75
C GLY A 195 7.43 -10.60 11.63
N GLN A 196 6.83 -9.41 11.77
CA GLN A 196 5.67 -9.18 12.64
C GLN A 196 4.50 -10.14 12.35
N HIS A 197 4.25 -10.47 11.05
CA HIS A 197 3.20 -11.41 10.67
C HIS A 197 3.47 -12.86 11.12
N LEU A 198 4.71 -13.21 11.46
CA LEU A 198 5.12 -14.55 11.94
C LEU A 198 5.00 -14.69 13.47
N ALA A 199 4.57 -13.66 14.20
CA ALA A 199 4.47 -13.71 15.66
C ALA A 199 3.54 -14.85 16.09
N TRP A 200 4.09 -15.80 16.87
CA TRP A 200 3.50 -17.08 17.21
C TRP A 200 3.42 -17.36 18.71
N ARG A 201 3.98 -16.45 19.54
CA ARG A 201 4.01 -16.64 20.99
C ARG A 201 2.60 -16.58 21.57
N THR A 202 2.16 -17.69 22.10
CA THR A 202 0.90 -17.86 22.82
C THR A 202 1.20 -18.46 24.20
N PRO A 203 0.29 -18.39 25.19
CA PRO A 203 0.53 -18.87 26.56
C PRO A 203 0.88 -20.36 26.67
N ASP A 204 0.55 -21.16 25.66
CA ASP A 204 0.90 -22.59 25.58
C ASP A 204 2.33 -22.84 25.12
N VAL A 205 3.00 -21.81 24.55
CA VAL A 205 4.41 -21.90 24.17
C VAL A 205 5.28 -21.44 25.33
N ILE A 206 5.70 -22.39 26.16
CA ILE A 206 6.36 -22.12 27.43
C ILE A 206 7.87 -21.99 27.28
N HIS A 207 8.47 -22.61 26.27
CA HIS A 207 9.91 -22.61 26.02
C HIS A 207 10.18 -22.26 24.55
N PRO A 208 10.59 -21.02 24.26
CA PRO A 208 11.04 -20.63 22.92
C PRO A 208 12.42 -21.21 22.60
#